data_9385cb6e887c2c6620f0bea11ab083dd
#
_entry.id   9385cb6e887c2c6620f0bea11ab083dd
#
_cell.length_a   1.000
_cell.length_b   1.000
_cell.length_c   1.000
_cell.angle_alpha   90.00
_cell.angle_beta   90.00
_cell.angle_gamma   90.00
#
_symmetry.space_group_name_H-M   'P 1'
#
loop_
_entity.id
_entity.type
_entity.pdbx_description
1 polymer ?
#
loop_
_entity_poly.entity_id
_entity_poly.type
_entity_poly.pdbx_seq_one_letter_code
_entity_poly.pdbx_strand_id
1 'polypeptide(L)'
;MEQFPPPHAVFFEPLEERKTREMWKKYKSDHQDLEAHEIDAAEVYSVDEFSKQFETWITTKSTKRIRVLMVWHAHFLSLACQQVLRRWMEVKSFRSRIWFHIEIANSVQSAILSRCIVRRLICPISPVKTTEVIGTRVEFLKRWIK
;
A
#
# COMPACT_ATOMS: atom_id res chain seq x y z
N MET A 1 -9.60 0.60 10.39
CA MET A 1 -10.53 0.42 9.28
C MET A 1 -11.30 -0.87 9.48
N GLU A 2 -12.57 -0.73 9.81
CA GLU A 2 -13.40 -1.88 10.21
C GLU A 2 -14.42 -2.28 9.15
N GLN A 3 -14.53 -1.48 8.09
CA GLN A 3 -15.49 -1.70 7.03
C GLN A 3 -15.15 -2.95 6.21
N PHE A 4 -16.17 -3.76 5.93
CA PHE A 4 -16.04 -4.91 5.03
C PHE A 4 -17.27 -4.97 4.12
N PRO A 5 -17.12 -5.06 2.77
CA PRO A 5 -15.84 -5.04 2.05
C PRO A 5 -15.14 -3.68 2.17
N PRO A 6 -13.81 -3.68 2.19
CA PRO A 6 -13.07 -2.44 2.36
C PRO A 6 -13.04 -1.62 1.07
N PRO A 7 -12.76 -0.32 1.15
CA PRO A 7 -12.42 0.47 -0.03
C PRO A 7 -10.96 0.25 -0.43
N HIS A 8 -10.55 0.80 -1.58
CA HIS A 8 -9.13 1.00 -1.86
C HIS A 8 -8.57 1.98 -0.84
N ALA A 9 -7.33 1.80 -0.43
CA ALA A 9 -6.78 2.59 0.66
C ALA A 9 -5.29 2.85 0.51
N VAL A 10 -4.85 4.00 1.03
CA VAL A 10 -3.44 4.32 1.18
C VAL A 10 -3.18 4.55 2.66
N PHE A 11 -2.21 3.83 3.20
CA PHE A 11 -1.78 3.95 4.60
C PHE A 11 -0.45 4.67 4.63
N PHE A 12 -0.47 5.89 5.11
CA PHE A 12 0.72 6.72 5.26
C PHE A 12 1.25 6.58 6.68
N GLU A 13 2.42 5.99 6.80
CA GLU A 13 3.11 5.84 8.07
C GLU A 13 4.55 6.32 7.87
N PRO A 14 4.88 7.56 8.28
CA PRO A 14 6.20 8.13 8.00
C PRO A 14 7.33 7.30 8.59
N LEU A 15 8.26 6.87 7.73
CA LEU A 15 9.49 6.19 8.10
C LEU A 15 9.30 4.87 8.85
N GLU A 16 8.09 4.32 8.86
CA GLU A 16 7.76 3.10 9.58
C GLU A 16 6.75 2.26 8.79
N GLU A 17 6.60 1.01 9.21
CA GLU A 17 5.56 0.12 8.69
C GLU A 17 4.85 -0.65 9.80
N ARG A 18 5.32 -0.50 11.04
CA ARG A 18 4.84 -1.31 12.17
C ARG A 18 3.34 -1.23 12.41
N LYS A 19 2.79 -0.02 12.43
CA LYS A 19 1.36 0.17 12.68
C LYS A 19 0.51 -0.37 11.54
N THR A 20 0.97 -0.18 10.31
CA THR A 20 0.29 -0.71 9.13
C THR A 20 0.32 -2.24 9.15
N ARG A 21 1.44 -2.85 9.54
CA ARG A 21 1.54 -4.30 9.64
C ARG A 21 0.64 -4.87 10.74
N GLU A 22 0.57 -4.20 11.87
CA GLU A 22 -0.33 -4.60 12.97
C GLU A 22 -1.79 -4.53 12.52
N MET A 23 -2.17 -3.44 11.87
CA MET A 23 -3.53 -3.26 11.35
C MET A 23 -3.87 -4.31 10.30
N TRP A 24 -2.94 -4.59 9.37
CA TRP A 24 -3.13 -5.58 8.32
C TRP A 24 -3.30 -6.98 8.89
N LYS A 25 -2.47 -7.33 9.85
CA LYS A 25 -2.55 -8.62 10.52
C LYS A 25 -3.88 -8.79 11.23
N LYS A 26 -4.33 -7.78 11.95
CA LYS A 26 -5.61 -7.80 12.63
C LYS A 26 -6.77 -7.89 11.64
N TYR A 27 -6.72 -7.12 10.56
CA TYR A 27 -7.77 -7.13 9.56
C TYR A 27 -7.91 -8.51 8.90
N LYS A 28 -6.80 -9.16 8.57
CA LYS A 28 -6.83 -10.52 8.02
C LYS A 28 -7.40 -11.52 9.02
N SER A 29 -7.08 -11.35 10.28
CA SER A 29 -7.60 -12.22 11.34
C SER A 29 -9.10 -12.03 11.56
N ASP A 30 -9.58 -10.80 11.47
CA ASP A 30 -10.98 -10.47 11.71
C ASP A 30 -11.90 -10.82 10.53
N HIS A 31 -11.37 -10.95 9.33
CA HIS A 31 -12.15 -11.17 8.11
C HIS A 31 -11.67 -12.41 7.37
N GLN A 32 -12.28 -13.55 7.66
CA GLN A 32 -11.88 -14.82 7.06
C GLN A 32 -12.36 -15.02 5.62
N ASP A 33 -13.31 -14.21 5.17
CA ASP A 33 -13.80 -14.23 3.80
C ASP A 33 -12.98 -13.34 2.88
N LEU A 34 -11.75 -13.10 3.28
CA LEU A 34 -10.79 -12.26 2.58
C LEU A 34 -9.65 -13.10 2.02
N GLU A 35 -9.40 -12.98 0.73
CA GLU A 35 -8.18 -13.50 0.14
C GLU A 35 -7.12 -12.41 0.17
N ALA A 36 -6.12 -12.58 0.99
CA ALA A 36 -5.08 -11.59 1.20
C ALA A 36 -3.83 -11.95 0.41
N HIS A 37 -3.31 -10.98 -0.33
CA HIS A 37 -2.03 -11.09 -1.03
C HIS A 37 -1.17 -9.91 -0.68
N GLU A 38 0.14 -10.10 -0.73
CA GLU A 38 1.11 -9.07 -0.39
C GLU A 38 2.20 -9.03 -1.45
N ILE A 39 2.65 -7.84 -1.75
CA ILE A 39 3.79 -7.60 -2.62
C ILE A 39 4.62 -6.49 -1.99
N ASP A 40 5.94 -6.61 -2.10
CA ASP A 40 6.85 -5.56 -1.65
C ASP A 40 7.38 -4.82 -2.87
N ALA A 41 7.03 -3.55 -2.98
CA ALA A 41 7.44 -2.75 -4.13
C ALA A 41 8.96 -2.57 -4.22
N ALA A 42 9.67 -2.71 -3.11
CA ALA A 42 11.14 -2.67 -3.10
C ALA A 42 11.76 -3.84 -3.85
N GLU A 43 11.02 -4.92 -4.06
CA GLU A 43 11.48 -6.12 -4.77
C GLU A 43 11.01 -6.17 -6.22
N VAL A 44 10.31 -5.15 -6.69
CA VAL A 44 9.80 -5.10 -8.06
C VAL A 44 10.83 -4.43 -8.97
N TYR A 45 11.39 -5.20 -9.89
CA TYR A 45 12.44 -4.73 -10.79
C TYR A 45 11.98 -4.52 -12.23
N SER A 46 10.85 -5.11 -12.62
CA SER A 46 10.36 -5.05 -13.99
C SER A 46 8.86 -4.81 -13.99
N VAL A 47 8.42 -3.83 -14.80
CA VAL A 47 7.00 -3.56 -14.96
C VAL A 47 6.28 -4.71 -15.66
N ASP A 48 6.97 -5.40 -16.58
CA ASP A 48 6.37 -6.53 -17.29
C ASP A 48 6.13 -7.72 -16.36
N GLU A 49 7.08 -8.04 -15.51
CA GLU A 49 6.91 -9.08 -14.51
C GLU A 49 5.83 -8.71 -13.50
N PHE A 50 5.85 -7.49 -13.04
CA PHE A 50 4.83 -6.97 -12.12
C PHE A 50 3.42 -7.09 -12.72
N SER A 51 3.26 -6.67 -13.97
CA SER A 51 1.99 -6.72 -14.66
C SER A 51 1.49 -8.16 -14.82
N LYS A 52 2.38 -9.09 -15.17
CA LYS A 52 2.03 -10.50 -15.31
C LYS A 52 1.61 -11.14 -13.99
N GLN A 53 2.36 -10.88 -12.93
CA GLN A 53 2.05 -11.38 -11.59
C GLN A 53 0.72 -10.85 -11.10
N PHE A 54 0.49 -9.58 -11.30
CA PHE A 54 -0.76 -8.94 -10.91
C PHE A 54 -1.95 -9.51 -11.68
N GLU A 55 -1.81 -9.66 -13.00
CA GLU A 55 -2.83 -10.23 -13.84
C GLU A 55 -3.16 -11.67 -13.46
N THR A 56 -2.13 -12.47 -13.22
CA THR A 56 -2.30 -13.86 -12.78
C THR A 56 -3.08 -13.92 -11.47
N TRP A 57 -2.71 -13.09 -10.51
CA TRP A 57 -3.40 -13.04 -9.22
C TRP A 57 -4.86 -12.67 -9.38
N ILE A 58 -5.15 -11.62 -10.14
CA ILE A 58 -6.49 -11.07 -10.20
C ILE A 58 -7.44 -11.93 -11.07
N THR A 59 -6.91 -12.72 -11.97
CA THR A 59 -7.71 -13.62 -12.83
C THR A 59 -7.86 -15.01 -12.23
N THR A 60 -7.08 -15.36 -11.21
CA THR A 60 -7.20 -16.65 -10.54
C THR A 60 -8.52 -16.71 -9.78
N LYS A 61 -9.25 -17.80 -9.96
CA LYS A 61 -10.52 -17.98 -9.27
C LYS A 61 -10.31 -18.10 -7.77
N SER A 62 -11.16 -17.45 -6.99
CA SER A 62 -11.14 -17.51 -5.54
C SER A 62 -12.53 -17.84 -5.02
N THR A 63 -12.57 -18.66 -3.97
CA THR A 63 -13.80 -18.95 -3.25
C THR A 63 -14.14 -17.87 -2.23
N LYS A 64 -13.19 -16.95 -1.98
CA LYS A 64 -13.39 -15.89 -1.02
C LYS A 64 -14.22 -14.76 -1.62
N ARG A 65 -14.89 -14.02 -0.75
CA ARG A 65 -15.79 -12.95 -1.14
C ARG A 65 -15.07 -11.78 -1.77
N ILE A 66 -13.89 -11.45 -1.25
CA ILE A 66 -13.11 -10.30 -1.72
C ILE A 66 -11.63 -10.59 -1.66
N ARG A 67 -10.88 -9.96 -2.56
CA ARG A 67 -9.42 -10.01 -2.58
C ARG A 67 -8.88 -8.66 -2.19
N VAL A 68 -7.84 -8.64 -1.38
CA VAL A 68 -7.09 -7.43 -1.08
C VAL A 68 -5.61 -7.68 -1.33
N LEU A 69 -5.02 -6.84 -2.15
CA LEU A 69 -3.57 -6.81 -2.36
C LEU A 69 -2.98 -5.69 -1.53
N MET A 70 -2.10 -6.04 -0.61
CA MET A 70 -1.32 -5.05 0.14
C MET A 70 0.01 -4.83 -0.57
N VAL A 71 0.24 -3.61 -1.01
CA VAL A 71 1.50 -3.21 -1.64
C VAL A 71 2.35 -2.51 -0.58
N TRP A 72 3.34 -3.23 -0.06
CA TRP A 72 4.26 -2.69 0.93
C TRP A 72 5.29 -1.79 0.25
N HIS A 73 5.67 -0.71 0.92
CA HIS A 73 6.68 0.24 0.43
C HIS A 73 6.33 0.77 -0.96
N ALA A 74 5.07 1.13 -1.15
CA ALA A 74 4.57 1.55 -2.45
C ALA A 74 5.25 2.82 -2.99
N HIS A 75 5.95 3.56 -2.12
CA HIS A 75 6.75 4.71 -2.55
C HIS A 75 7.93 4.32 -3.46
N PHE A 76 8.25 3.03 -3.55
CA PHE A 76 9.24 2.51 -4.49
C PHE A 76 8.65 2.09 -5.84
N LEU A 77 7.34 2.08 -6.00
CA LEU A 77 6.73 1.73 -7.27
C LEU A 77 7.07 2.76 -8.35
N SER A 78 7.53 2.28 -9.49
CA SER A 78 7.71 3.12 -10.65
C SER A 78 6.38 3.69 -11.14
N LEU A 79 6.42 4.77 -11.90
CA LEU A 79 5.21 5.34 -12.49
C LEU A 79 4.51 4.33 -13.40
N ALA A 80 5.27 3.52 -14.12
CA ALA A 80 4.71 2.48 -15.00
C ALA A 80 3.93 1.43 -14.21
N CYS A 81 4.46 0.97 -13.06
CA CYS A 81 3.76 0.03 -12.19
C CYS A 81 2.50 0.67 -11.60
N GLN A 82 2.58 1.93 -11.20
CA GLN A 82 1.42 2.66 -10.70
C GLN A 82 0.33 2.78 -11.77
N GLN A 83 0.70 2.96 -13.03
CA GLN A 83 -0.26 3.01 -14.12
C GLN A 83 -0.97 1.68 -14.34
N VAL A 84 -0.27 0.57 -14.17
CA VAL A 84 -0.88 -0.76 -14.23
C VAL A 84 -1.97 -0.89 -13.16
N LEU A 85 -1.65 -0.53 -11.93
CA LEU A 85 -2.60 -0.59 -10.82
C LEU A 85 -3.78 0.36 -11.02
N ARG A 86 -3.51 1.57 -11.51
CA ARG A 86 -4.56 2.56 -11.77
C ARG A 86 -5.59 2.03 -12.77
N ARG A 87 -5.12 1.42 -13.87
CA ARG A 87 -6.03 0.85 -14.87
C ARG A 87 -6.92 -0.24 -14.28
N TRP A 88 -6.35 -1.08 -13.43
CA TRP A 88 -7.12 -2.11 -12.76
C TRP A 88 -8.19 -1.54 -11.83
N MET A 89 -7.83 -0.51 -11.08
CA MET A 89 -8.76 0.16 -10.18
C MET A 89 -9.93 0.78 -10.93
N GLU A 90 -9.72 1.22 -12.16
CA GLU A 90 -10.77 1.81 -12.98
C GLU A 90 -11.71 0.76 -13.58
N VAL A 91 -11.19 -0.39 -13.97
CA VAL A 91 -11.90 -1.34 -14.83
C VAL A 91 -12.40 -2.56 -14.09
N LYS A 92 -11.62 -3.11 -13.16
CA LYS A 92 -11.89 -4.42 -12.58
C LYS A 92 -11.84 -4.47 -11.05
N SER A 93 -12.31 -3.44 -10.39
CA SER A 93 -12.24 -3.39 -8.92
C SER A 93 -13.41 -4.06 -8.20
N PHE A 94 -14.28 -4.79 -8.90
CA PHE A 94 -15.53 -5.29 -8.33
C PHE A 94 -15.32 -6.18 -7.08
N ARG A 95 -14.40 -7.16 -7.14
CA ARG A 95 -14.10 -8.04 -6.03
C ARG A 95 -12.68 -7.94 -5.53
N SER A 96 -11.97 -6.89 -5.95
CA SER A 96 -10.57 -6.73 -5.64
C SER A 96 -10.30 -5.33 -5.15
N ARG A 97 -9.49 -5.23 -4.12
CA ARG A 97 -9.09 -3.94 -3.56
C ARG A 97 -7.57 -3.89 -3.48
N ILE A 98 -7.04 -2.71 -3.62
CA ILE A 98 -5.60 -2.51 -3.52
C ILE A 98 -5.35 -1.55 -2.38
N TRP A 99 -4.50 -1.97 -1.45
CA TRP A 99 -4.05 -1.18 -0.32
C TRP A 99 -2.58 -0.86 -0.52
N PHE A 100 -2.21 0.35 -0.24
CA PHE A 100 -0.84 0.83 -0.41
C PHE A 100 -0.29 1.27 0.93
N HIS A 101 0.90 0.81 1.27
CA HIS A 101 1.67 1.36 2.38
C HIS A 101 2.73 2.30 1.81
N ILE A 102 2.77 3.54 2.29
CA ILE A 102 3.80 4.51 1.90
C ILE A 102 4.42 5.14 3.14
N GLU A 103 5.72 5.39 3.07
CA GLU A 103 6.47 6.08 4.13
C GLU A 103 6.82 7.50 3.73
N ILE A 104 6.63 7.86 2.47
CA ILE A 104 6.95 9.17 1.92
C ILE A 104 5.68 9.77 1.32
N ALA A 105 5.35 11.00 1.75
CA ALA A 105 4.18 11.70 1.25
C ALA A 105 4.33 11.97 -0.25
N ASN A 106 3.20 12.01 -0.95
CA ASN A 106 3.12 12.33 -2.37
C ASN A 106 3.90 11.38 -3.29
N SER A 107 4.16 10.17 -2.83
CA SER A 107 4.89 9.16 -3.60
C SER A 107 3.98 8.33 -4.51
N VAL A 108 2.68 8.44 -4.37
CA VAL A 108 1.68 7.75 -5.20
C VAL A 108 0.93 8.79 -6.03
N GLN A 109 0.67 8.46 -7.30
CA GLN A 109 0.01 9.36 -8.23
C GLN A 109 -1.35 9.82 -7.74
N SER A 110 -1.70 11.07 -8.02
CA SER A 110 -2.98 11.65 -7.62
C SER A 110 -4.17 10.87 -8.17
N ALA A 111 -4.04 10.30 -9.36
CA ALA A 111 -5.11 9.48 -9.95
C ALA A 111 -5.41 8.22 -9.14
N ILE A 112 -4.40 7.66 -8.47
CA ILE A 112 -4.59 6.55 -7.54
C ILE A 112 -5.18 7.05 -6.23
N LEU A 113 -4.60 8.12 -5.69
CA LEU A 113 -5.05 8.69 -4.41
C LEU A 113 -6.54 9.08 -4.45
N SER A 114 -7.01 9.59 -5.58
CA SER A 114 -8.41 10.00 -5.72
C SER A 114 -9.40 8.83 -5.64
N ARG A 115 -8.91 7.60 -5.85
CA ARG A 115 -9.71 6.39 -5.78
C ARG A 115 -9.59 5.66 -4.45
N CYS A 116 -8.80 6.20 -3.52
CA CYS A 116 -8.48 5.57 -2.25
C CYS A 116 -8.94 6.44 -1.10
N ILE A 117 -9.23 5.80 0.04
CA ILE A 117 -9.21 6.54 1.29
C ILE A 117 -7.76 6.63 1.75
N VAL A 118 -7.40 7.72 2.39
CA VAL A 118 -6.05 7.92 2.90
C VAL A 118 -6.10 7.93 4.42
N ARG A 119 -5.36 7.03 5.04
CA ARG A 119 -5.22 6.97 6.50
C ARG A 119 -3.80 7.31 6.90
N ARG A 120 -3.67 8.24 7.80
CA ARG A 120 -2.39 8.61 8.37
C ARG A 120 -2.22 7.89 9.70
N LEU A 121 -1.21 7.04 9.77
CA LEU A 121 -0.90 6.28 10.98
C LEU A 121 0.25 6.96 11.71
N ILE A 122 -0.01 8.18 12.17
CA ILE A 122 0.99 9.04 12.82
C ILE A 122 0.61 9.18 14.28
N CYS A 123 1.58 8.98 15.18
CA CYS A 123 1.39 9.30 16.57
C CYS A 123 1.25 10.81 16.73
N PRO A 124 0.42 11.30 17.68
CA PRO A 124 0.40 12.73 17.99
C PRO A 124 1.82 13.17 18.34
N ILE A 125 2.34 14.13 17.55
CA ILE A 125 3.73 14.58 17.68
C ILE A 125 3.74 15.89 18.43
N SER A 126 4.49 15.92 19.56
CA SER A 126 4.79 17.17 20.24
C SER A 126 5.78 17.99 19.39
N PRO A 127 5.87 19.32 19.57
CA PRO A 127 6.82 20.13 18.80
C PRO A 127 8.27 19.65 18.92
N VAL A 128 8.64 19.06 20.05
CA VAL A 128 10.00 18.53 20.25
C VAL A 128 10.24 17.34 19.32
N LYS A 129 9.25 16.49 19.15
CA LYS A 129 9.38 15.29 18.29
C LYS A 129 9.44 15.61 16.81
N THR A 130 9.00 16.79 16.40
CA THR A 130 9.10 17.22 15.01
C THR A 130 10.54 17.24 14.53
N THR A 131 11.47 17.71 15.39
CA THR A 131 12.89 17.72 15.09
C THR A 131 13.45 16.31 14.95
N GLU A 132 13.01 15.38 15.80
CA GLU A 132 13.42 13.99 15.72
C GLU A 132 12.96 13.34 14.41
N VAL A 133 11.74 13.63 13.98
CA VAL A 133 11.21 13.10 12.71
C VAL A 133 12.03 13.59 11.54
N ILE A 134 12.43 14.86 11.54
CA ILE A 134 13.30 15.44 10.50
C ILE A 134 14.65 14.75 10.50
N GLY A 135 15.26 14.55 11.68
CA GLY A 135 16.54 13.85 11.80
C GLY A 135 16.48 12.43 11.28
N THR A 136 15.41 11.70 11.64
CA THR A 136 15.19 10.33 11.18
C THR A 136 15.02 10.27 9.67
N ARG A 137 14.33 11.26 9.09
CA ARG A 137 14.16 11.34 7.64
C ARG A 137 15.50 11.53 6.93
N VAL A 138 16.39 12.36 7.47
CA VAL A 138 17.73 12.56 6.92
C VAL A 138 18.53 11.26 6.96
N GLU A 139 18.48 10.53 8.07
CA GLU A 139 19.15 9.24 8.20
C GLU A 139 18.59 8.21 7.23
N PHE A 140 17.29 8.19 7.05
CA PHE A 140 16.64 7.31 6.08
C PHE A 140 17.16 7.57 4.67
N LEU A 141 17.21 8.82 4.26
CA LEU A 141 17.71 9.21 2.94
C LEU A 141 19.19 8.83 2.78
N LYS A 142 20.00 9.01 3.81
CA LYS A 142 21.42 8.61 3.77
C LYS A 142 21.60 7.13 3.54
N ARG A 143 20.73 6.29 4.09
CA ARG A 143 20.79 4.85 3.87
C ARG A 143 20.49 4.48 2.41
N TRP A 144 19.69 5.26 1.72
CA TRP A 144 19.31 5.00 0.34
C TRP A 144 20.32 5.53 -0.67
N ILE A 145 21.14 6.52 -0.29
CA ILE A 145 22.11 7.13 -1.18
C ILE A 145 23.44 6.36 -1.22
N LYS A 146 23.66 5.46 -0.29
CA LYS A 146 24.91 4.69 -0.23
C LYS A 146 25.09 3.77 -1.44
#